data_50507a276cbeba2a67ef1ee80ed35517
#
_entry.id   50507a276cbeba2a67ef1ee80ed35517
#
_cell.length_a   1.000
_cell.length_b   1.000
_cell.length_c   1.000
_cell.angle_alpha   90.00
_cell.angle_beta   90.00
_cell.angle_gamma   90.00
#
_symmetry.space_group_name_H-M   'P 1'
#
loop_
_entity.id
_entity.type
_entity.pdbx_description
1 polymer ?
#
loop_
_entity_poly.entity_id
_entity_poly.type
_entity_poly.pdbx_seq_one_letter_code
_entity_poly.pdbx_strand_id
1 'polypeptide(L)'
;GDLPIVVNPPRKAKASSDFRFFCDSYFPLTFSLPWSDDHLKVIARIEQAVLRGGLFAMAMPRGSGKSTISECACIWSVLYGHREFVCLIGSDEGHAMDMLDAIKMELDGNDLLLDDFPEAVYPIHCLDGIANRCNGQLYKGERTHIGWTAREVVLPTIAESKASAAIIK
;
A
#
# COMPACT_ATOMS: atom_id res chain seq x y z
N GLY A 1 -18.89 -5.91 -12.72
CA GLY A 1 -18.08 -6.87 -13.49
C GLY A 1 -17.13 -7.65 -12.59
N ASP A 2 -16.48 -8.64 -13.17
CA ASP A 2 -15.51 -9.45 -12.43
C ASP A 2 -14.18 -8.70 -12.27
N LEU A 3 -13.44 -9.03 -11.21
CA LEU A 3 -12.10 -8.53 -11.02
C LEU A 3 -11.15 -9.18 -12.04
N PRO A 4 -10.13 -8.45 -12.52
CA PRO A 4 -9.05 -9.05 -13.31
C PRO A 4 -8.36 -10.20 -12.57
N ILE A 5 -7.80 -11.12 -13.34
CA ILE A 5 -7.03 -12.24 -12.79
C ILE A 5 -5.64 -11.72 -12.37
N VAL A 6 -5.09 -12.24 -11.27
CA VAL A 6 -3.72 -11.94 -10.84
C VAL A 6 -2.74 -12.36 -11.93
N VAL A 7 -1.89 -11.43 -12.38
CA VAL A 7 -0.97 -11.65 -13.50
C VAL A 7 0.17 -12.59 -13.11
N ASN A 8 0.74 -12.42 -11.91
CA ASN A 8 1.91 -13.20 -11.48
C ASN A 8 1.73 -13.71 -10.03
N PRO A 9 0.98 -14.81 -9.85
CA PRO A 9 0.75 -15.38 -8.53
C PRO A 9 2.02 -15.73 -7.74
N PRO A 10 3.09 -16.31 -8.35
CA PRO A 10 4.33 -16.57 -7.62
C PRO A 10 5.00 -15.30 -7.08
N ARG A 11 5.00 -14.21 -7.86
CA ARG A 11 5.53 -12.92 -7.41
C ARG A 11 4.74 -12.40 -6.22
N LYS A 12 3.43 -12.41 -6.31
CA LYS A 12 2.54 -12.01 -5.22
C LYS A 12 2.79 -12.83 -3.96
N ALA A 13 2.89 -14.14 -4.08
CA ALA A 13 3.11 -15.04 -2.95
C ALA A 13 4.47 -14.80 -2.28
N LYS A 14 5.53 -14.67 -3.05
CA LYS A 14 6.88 -14.42 -2.52
C LYS A 14 6.96 -13.08 -1.78
N ALA A 15 6.37 -12.04 -2.32
CA ALA A 15 6.39 -10.72 -1.72
C ALA A 15 5.61 -10.64 -0.40
N SER A 16 4.73 -11.60 -0.10
CA SER A 16 3.94 -11.60 1.13
C SER A 16 4.79 -11.59 2.40
N SER A 17 5.91 -12.32 2.40
CA SER A 17 6.81 -12.45 3.56
C SER A 17 8.20 -11.84 3.33
N ASP A 18 8.40 -11.13 2.23
CA ASP A 18 9.69 -10.55 1.84
C ASP A 18 9.47 -9.11 1.40
N PHE A 19 9.61 -8.19 2.34
CA PHE A 19 9.36 -6.77 2.08
C PHE A 19 10.34 -6.17 1.07
N ARG A 20 11.62 -6.56 1.11
CA ARG A 20 12.59 -6.12 0.11
C ARG A 20 12.17 -6.53 -1.29
N PHE A 21 11.77 -7.78 -1.46
CA PHE A 21 11.28 -8.29 -2.74
C PHE A 21 10.02 -7.53 -3.20
N PHE A 22 9.12 -7.21 -2.27
CA PHE A 22 7.95 -6.36 -2.56
C PHE A 22 8.36 -5.00 -3.12
N CYS A 23 9.28 -4.32 -2.47
CA CYS A 23 9.78 -3.02 -2.94
C CYS A 23 10.42 -3.12 -4.33
N ASP A 24 11.29 -4.09 -4.54
CA ASP A 24 11.99 -4.27 -5.82
C ASP A 24 11.03 -4.66 -6.95
N SER A 25 10.04 -5.49 -6.65
CA SER A 25 9.10 -6.04 -7.66
C SER A 25 8.02 -5.06 -8.08
N TYR A 26 7.48 -4.29 -7.13
CA TYR A 26 6.33 -3.41 -7.38
C TYR A 26 6.68 -1.94 -7.51
N PHE A 27 7.90 -1.55 -7.15
CA PHE A 27 8.38 -0.17 -7.22
C PHE A 27 9.77 -0.08 -7.87
N PRO A 28 9.98 -0.71 -9.04
CA PRO A 28 11.32 -0.80 -9.64
C PRO A 28 11.88 0.55 -10.06
N LEU A 29 11.02 1.50 -10.46
CA LEU A 29 11.47 2.84 -10.85
C LEU A 29 11.85 3.68 -9.63
N THR A 30 11.17 3.48 -8.51
CA THR A 30 11.45 4.17 -7.25
C THR A 30 12.77 3.70 -6.63
N PHE A 31 13.02 2.40 -6.67
CA PHE A 31 14.21 1.77 -6.08
C PHE A 31 15.15 1.26 -7.17
N SER A 32 15.49 2.14 -8.12
CA SER A 32 16.37 1.81 -9.24
C SER A 32 17.84 1.74 -8.88
N LEU A 33 18.24 2.34 -7.75
CA LEU A 33 19.62 2.32 -7.26
C LEU A 33 19.81 1.15 -6.28
N PRO A 34 21.07 0.66 -6.15
CA PRO A 34 21.36 -0.39 -5.17
C PRO A 34 21.01 0.03 -3.75
N TRP A 35 20.55 -0.93 -2.94
CA TRP A 35 20.26 -0.69 -1.54
C TRP A 35 21.56 -0.46 -0.74
N SER A 36 21.57 0.58 0.09
CA SER A 36 22.64 0.76 1.08
C SER A 36 22.43 -0.19 2.26
N ASP A 37 23.49 -0.41 3.06
CA ASP A 37 23.38 -1.22 4.27
C ASP A 37 22.36 -0.64 5.26
N ASP A 38 22.27 0.67 5.36
CA ASP A 38 21.30 1.34 6.23
C ASP A 38 19.86 1.12 5.74
N HIS A 39 19.62 1.18 4.43
CA HIS A 39 18.33 0.85 3.86
C HIS A 39 17.92 -0.60 4.16
N LEU A 40 18.85 -1.54 4.01
CA LEU A 40 18.58 -2.95 4.28
C LEU A 40 18.24 -3.21 5.75
N LYS A 41 18.89 -2.50 6.68
CA LYS A 41 18.55 -2.57 8.11
C LYS A 41 17.15 -2.05 8.39
N VAL A 42 16.79 -0.93 7.77
CA VAL A 42 15.44 -0.35 7.90
C VAL A 42 14.39 -1.32 7.35
N ILE A 43 14.62 -1.87 6.17
CA ILE A 43 13.73 -2.84 5.53
C ILE A 43 13.52 -4.06 6.43
N ALA A 44 14.59 -4.62 7.00
CA ALA A 44 14.51 -5.77 7.88
C ALA A 44 13.69 -5.48 9.15
N ARG A 45 13.86 -4.30 9.73
CA ARG A 45 13.10 -3.87 10.91
C ARG A 45 11.63 -3.65 10.62
N ILE A 46 11.33 -3.04 9.48
CA ILE A 46 9.94 -2.85 9.03
C ILE A 46 9.27 -4.20 8.82
N GLU A 47 9.92 -5.12 8.12
CA GLU A 47 9.40 -6.46 7.89
C GLU A 47 9.07 -7.16 9.21
N GLN A 48 10.00 -7.12 10.15
CA GLN A 48 9.78 -7.72 11.47
C GLN A 48 8.60 -7.07 12.21
N ALA A 49 8.53 -5.73 12.22
CA ALA A 49 7.46 -4.99 12.90
C ALA A 49 6.09 -5.27 12.28
N VAL A 50 6.00 -5.34 10.97
CA VAL A 50 4.75 -5.61 10.27
C VAL A 50 4.30 -7.06 10.45
N LEU A 51 5.20 -8.03 10.31
CA LEU A 51 4.85 -9.45 10.37
C LEU A 51 4.66 -9.96 11.80
N ARG A 52 5.44 -9.45 12.75
CA ARG A 52 5.48 -9.96 14.14
C ARG A 52 4.95 -9.00 15.17
N GLY A 53 4.78 -7.73 14.80
CA GLY A 53 4.45 -6.67 15.74
C GLY A 53 5.69 -6.13 16.46
N GLY A 54 5.51 -5.02 17.16
CA GLY A 54 6.55 -4.35 17.91
C GLY A 54 6.70 -2.88 17.55
N LEU A 55 7.53 -2.20 18.31
CA LEU A 55 7.87 -0.80 18.09
C LEU A 55 9.34 -0.70 17.74
N PHE A 56 9.66 0.19 16.81
CA PHE A 56 11.03 0.56 16.54
C PHE A 56 11.09 2.04 16.14
N ALA A 57 12.24 2.64 16.37
CA ALA A 57 12.53 3.98 15.89
C ALA A 57 13.67 3.90 14.88
N MET A 58 13.59 4.71 13.83
CA MET A 58 14.67 4.81 12.86
C MET A 58 15.05 6.27 12.67
N ALA A 59 16.35 6.50 12.56
CA ALA A 59 16.91 7.79 12.22
C ALA A 59 17.77 7.63 10.98
N MET A 60 17.45 8.37 9.93
CA MET A 60 18.23 8.37 8.68
C MET A 60 18.38 9.80 8.20
N PRO A 61 19.46 10.10 7.46
CA PRO A 61 19.65 11.44 6.87
C PRO A 61 18.47 11.82 5.98
N ARG A 62 18.19 13.11 5.89
CA ARG A 62 17.21 13.64 4.94
C ARG A 62 17.63 13.27 3.52
N GLY A 63 16.65 12.95 2.67
CA GLY A 63 16.89 12.55 1.28
C GLY A 63 17.36 11.11 1.11
N SER A 64 17.36 10.30 2.17
CA SER A 64 17.77 8.89 2.12
C SER A 64 16.69 7.94 1.58
N GLY A 65 15.50 8.44 1.24
CA GLY A 65 14.38 7.60 0.81
C GLY A 65 13.57 6.97 1.94
N LYS A 66 13.79 7.38 3.17
CA LYS A 66 13.11 6.84 4.36
C LYS A 66 11.58 6.94 4.27
N SER A 67 11.05 8.10 3.88
CA SER A 67 9.61 8.29 3.72
C SER A 67 9.03 7.38 2.66
N THR A 68 9.72 7.20 1.54
CA THR A 68 9.28 6.32 0.45
C THR A 68 9.23 4.86 0.90
N ILE A 69 10.22 4.39 1.64
CA ILE A 69 10.23 3.04 2.20
C ILE A 69 9.05 2.88 3.17
N SER A 70 8.77 3.88 4.00
CA SER A 70 7.64 3.85 4.94
C SER A 70 6.30 3.82 4.22
N GLU A 71 6.14 4.57 3.14
CA GLU A 71 4.94 4.54 2.29
C GLU A 71 4.72 3.15 1.68
N CYS A 72 5.76 2.53 1.15
CA CYS A 72 5.70 1.17 0.64
C CYS A 72 5.36 0.15 1.73
N ALA A 73 5.86 0.35 2.94
CA ALA A 73 5.54 -0.49 4.09
C ALA A 73 4.04 -0.43 4.44
N CYS A 74 3.45 0.76 4.40
CA CYS A 74 2.01 0.93 4.62
C CYS A 74 1.19 0.16 3.56
N ILE A 75 1.56 0.30 2.30
CA ILE A 75 0.90 -0.39 1.19
C ILE A 75 1.04 -1.91 1.34
N TRP A 76 2.24 -2.39 1.60
CA TRP A 76 2.52 -3.81 1.81
C TRP A 76 1.69 -4.38 2.97
N SER A 77 1.61 -3.66 4.07
CA SER A 77 0.87 -4.09 5.26
C SER A 77 -0.61 -4.30 5.00
N VAL A 78 -1.25 -3.39 4.27
CA VAL A 78 -2.69 -3.45 4.02
C VAL A 78 -3.04 -4.36 2.85
N LEU A 79 -2.23 -4.41 1.79
CA LEU A 79 -2.52 -5.26 0.63
C LEU A 79 -2.50 -6.74 0.95
N TYR A 80 -1.62 -7.18 1.85
CA TYR A 80 -1.55 -8.58 2.29
C TYR A 80 -2.40 -8.88 3.52
N GLY A 81 -3.04 -7.88 4.11
CA GLY A 81 -3.79 -8.05 5.35
C GLY A 81 -2.92 -8.33 6.57
N HIS A 82 -1.63 -7.99 6.52
CA HIS A 82 -0.75 -8.09 7.69
C HIS A 82 -1.22 -7.16 8.80
N ARG A 83 -1.75 -5.99 8.41
CA ARG A 83 -2.38 -5.02 9.30
C ARG A 83 -3.65 -4.49 8.64
N GLU A 84 -4.69 -4.31 9.42
CA GLU A 84 -5.98 -3.79 8.94
C GLU A 84 -6.08 -2.28 9.11
N PHE A 85 -5.26 -1.71 9.97
CA PHE A 85 -5.23 -0.27 10.25
C PHE A 85 -3.78 0.21 10.34
N VAL A 86 -3.47 1.25 9.56
CA VAL A 86 -2.16 1.92 9.57
C VAL A 86 -2.39 3.40 9.84
N CYS A 87 -1.72 3.92 10.86
CA CYS A 87 -1.75 5.34 11.21
C CYS A 87 -0.45 6.02 10.79
N LEU A 88 -0.55 7.04 9.95
CA LEU A 88 0.58 7.86 9.53
C LEU A 88 0.78 9.00 10.52
N ILE A 89 2.01 9.14 11.01
CA ILE A 89 2.38 10.23 11.91
C ILE A 89 3.55 10.97 11.26
N GLY A 90 3.29 12.18 10.79
CA GLY A 90 4.32 13.06 10.25
C GLY A 90 4.84 14.05 11.32
N SER A 91 5.84 14.84 10.94
CA SER A 91 6.32 15.95 11.78
C SER A 91 5.25 17.00 12.01
N ASP A 92 4.31 17.10 11.09
CA ASP A 92 3.10 17.93 11.16
C ASP A 92 2.01 17.31 10.28
N GLU A 93 0.82 17.89 10.31
CA GLU A 93 -0.32 17.42 9.52
C GLU A 93 -0.04 17.43 8.02
N GLY A 94 0.63 18.46 7.52
CA GLY A 94 0.97 18.57 6.10
C GLY A 94 1.88 17.44 5.64
N HIS A 95 2.88 17.06 6.43
CA HIS A 95 3.76 15.94 6.12
C HIS A 95 3.00 14.60 6.08
N ALA A 96 2.12 14.37 7.04
CA ALA A 96 1.30 13.16 7.05
C ALA A 96 0.36 13.10 5.83
N MET A 97 -0.24 14.22 5.45
CA MET A 97 -1.08 14.31 4.26
C MET A 97 -0.28 14.07 2.97
N ASP A 98 0.94 14.59 2.87
CA ASP A 98 1.82 14.34 1.72
C ASP A 98 2.17 12.86 1.58
N MET A 99 2.42 12.16 2.69
CA MET A 99 2.65 10.73 2.70
C MET A 99 1.41 9.96 2.22
N LEU A 100 0.23 10.36 2.68
CA LEU A 100 -1.02 9.73 2.24
C LEU A 100 -1.27 9.97 0.75
N ASP A 101 -1.02 11.18 0.25
CA ASP A 101 -1.14 11.50 -1.18
C ASP A 101 -0.21 10.62 -2.02
N ALA A 102 1.02 10.42 -1.59
CA ALA A 102 1.97 9.52 -2.27
C ALA A 102 1.46 8.07 -2.30
N ILE A 103 0.90 7.58 -1.21
CA ILE A 103 0.28 6.25 -1.14
C ILE A 103 -0.90 6.15 -2.11
N LYS A 104 -1.76 7.16 -2.14
CA LYS A 104 -2.91 7.22 -3.07
C LYS A 104 -2.47 7.20 -4.52
N MET A 105 -1.42 7.93 -4.87
CA MET A 105 -0.85 7.93 -6.22
C MET A 105 -0.38 6.54 -6.64
N GLU A 106 0.26 5.79 -5.73
CA GLU A 106 0.69 4.43 -6.02
C GLU A 106 -0.50 3.47 -6.16
N LEU A 107 -1.50 3.55 -5.29
CA LEU A 107 -2.69 2.71 -5.37
C LEU A 107 -3.50 2.97 -6.65
N ASP A 108 -3.55 4.21 -7.11
CA ASP A 108 -4.29 4.60 -8.31
C ASP A 108 -3.49 4.43 -9.61
N GLY A 109 -2.17 4.59 -9.58
CA GLY A 109 -1.35 4.69 -10.78
C GLY A 109 -0.32 3.59 -11.01
N ASN A 110 -0.07 2.72 -10.03
CA ASN A 110 0.96 1.69 -10.16
C ASN A 110 0.42 0.43 -10.86
N ASP A 111 0.83 0.22 -12.12
CA ASP A 111 0.33 -0.88 -12.94
C ASP A 111 0.73 -2.26 -12.41
N LEU A 112 1.90 -2.39 -11.78
CA LEU A 112 2.35 -3.65 -11.20
C LEU A 112 1.50 -4.04 -9.98
N LEU A 113 1.07 -3.08 -9.18
CA LEU A 113 0.11 -3.32 -8.11
C LEU A 113 -1.25 -3.74 -8.66
N LEU A 114 -1.70 -3.10 -9.74
CA LEU A 114 -2.95 -3.48 -10.40
C LEU A 114 -2.87 -4.92 -10.93
N ASP A 115 -1.73 -5.31 -11.51
CA ASP A 115 -1.52 -6.64 -12.05
C ASP A 115 -1.72 -7.74 -11.01
N ASP A 116 -1.19 -7.55 -9.80
CA ASP A 116 -1.15 -8.60 -8.80
C ASP A 116 -2.15 -8.43 -7.63
N PHE A 117 -2.68 -7.22 -7.45
CA PHE A 117 -3.64 -6.92 -6.37
C PHE A 117 -4.95 -6.32 -6.91
N PRO A 118 -5.58 -6.94 -7.93
CA PRO A 118 -6.79 -6.38 -8.50
C PRO A 118 -7.95 -6.29 -7.49
N GLU A 119 -7.98 -7.16 -6.50
CA GLU A 119 -9.00 -7.17 -5.44
C GLU A 119 -9.00 -5.90 -4.58
N ALA A 120 -7.86 -5.23 -4.48
CA ALA A 120 -7.73 -3.98 -3.74
C ALA A 120 -7.66 -2.75 -4.66
N VAL A 121 -6.97 -2.87 -5.79
CA VAL A 121 -6.54 -1.74 -6.61
C VAL A 121 -7.47 -1.50 -7.80
N TYR A 122 -8.05 -2.55 -8.39
CA TYR A 122 -8.92 -2.39 -9.55
C TYR A 122 -10.16 -1.54 -9.25
N PRO A 123 -10.87 -1.73 -8.12
CA PRO A 123 -11.99 -0.85 -7.77
C PRO A 123 -11.59 0.62 -7.63
N ILE A 124 -10.37 0.89 -7.15
CA ILE A 124 -9.82 2.24 -7.07
C ILE A 124 -9.59 2.82 -8.48
N HIS A 125 -9.01 2.04 -9.38
CA HIS A 125 -8.84 2.45 -10.79
C HIS A 125 -10.18 2.77 -11.47
N CYS A 126 -11.24 2.06 -11.13
CA CYS A 126 -12.58 2.29 -11.68
C CYS A 126 -13.19 3.64 -11.26
N LEU A 127 -12.64 4.27 -10.21
CA LEU A 127 -13.05 5.63 -9.83
C LEU A 127 -12.60 6.68 -10.84
N ASP A 128 -11.57 6.37 -11.63
CA ASP A 128 -11.00 7.26 -12.65
C ASP A 128 -10.66 8.65 -12.09
N GLY A 129 -10.08 8.67 -10.90
CA GLY A 129 -9.72 9.91 -10.18
C GLY A 129 -10.90 10.70 -9.61
N ILE A 130 -12.12 10.20 -9.72
CA ILE A 130 -13.32 10.90 -9.26
C ILE A 130 -13.77 10.31 -7.92
N ALA A 131 -13.40 10.99 -6.82
CA ALA A 131 -13.67 10.52 -5.46
C ALA A 131 -15.17 10.27 -5.18
N ASN A 132 -16.06 11.06 -5.77
CA ASN A 132 -17.50 10.91 -5.57
C ASN A 132 -18.06 9.57 -6.08
N ARG A 133 -17.36 8.91 -6.99
CA ARG A 133 -17.76 7.59 -7.49
C ARG A 133 -17.67 6.49 -6.41
N CYS A 134 -16.95 6.74 -5.32
CA CYS A 134 -16.89 5.81 -4.18
C CYS A 134 -18.29 5.50 -3.63
N ASN A 135 -19.16 6.49 -3.60
CA ASN A 135 -20.46 6.38 -2.91
C ASN A 135 -21.41 5.38 -3.55
N GLY A 136 -21.28 5.11 -4.84
CA GLY A 136 -22.20 4.23 -5.55
C GLY A 136 -21.55 2.97 -6.11
N GLN A 137 -20.25 2.76 -5.86
CA GLN A 137 -19.55 1.63 -6.43
C GLN A 137 -20.01 0.31 -5.83
N LEU A 138 -20.30 -0.65 -6.71
CA LEU A 138 -20.74 -2.00 -6.35
C LEU A 138 -19.78 -3.04 -6.93
N TYR A 139 -19.59 -4.11 -6.19
CA TYR A 139 -18.95 -5.34 -6.66
C TYR A 139 -19.84 -6.51 -6.31
N LYS A 140 -20.29 -7.26 -7.32
CA LYS A 140 -21.24 -8.38 -7.17
C LYS A 140 -22.49 -8.00 -6.36
N GLY A 141 -22.99 -6.78 -6.57
CA GLY A 141 -24.17 -6.28 -5.89
C GLY A 141 -23.96 -5.70 -4.50
N GLU A 142 -22.76 -5.81 -3.96
CA GLU A 142 -22.41 -5.27 -2.65
C GLU A 142 -21.58 -3.98 -2.79
N ARG A 143 -21.80 -3.03 -1.90
CA ARG A 143 -21.02 -1.79 -1.91
C ARG A 143 -19.56 -2.05 -1.54
N THR A 144 -18.64 -1.40 -2.25
CA THR A 144 -17.21 -1.51 -1.96
C THR A 144 -16.76 -0.65 -0.77
N HIS A 145 -17.53 0.37 -0.41
CA HIS A 145 -17.25 1.27 0.71
C HIS A 145 -15.85 1.91 0.69
N ILE A 146 -15.28 2.15 -0.49
CA ILE A 146 -13.99 2.82 -0.61
C ILE A 146 -14.06 4.18 0.08
N GLY A 147 -13.08 4.48 0.93
CA GLY A 147 -12.80 5.82 1.43
C GLY A 147 -11.64 6.42 0.64
N TRP A 148 -11.84 7.61 0.09
CA TRP A 148 -10.83 8.28 -0.71
C TRP A 148 -10.87 9.78 -0.43
N THR A 149 -10.27 10.17 0.69
CA THR A 149 -10.28 11.55 1.17
C THR A 149 -8.85 12.08 1.35
N ALA A 150 -8.72 13.36 1.67
CA ALA A 150 -7.42 13.95 1.96
C ALA A 150 -6.74 13.36 3.20
N ARG A 151 -7.51 12.74 4.10
CA ARG A 151 -7.01 12.26 5.41
C ARG A 151 -7.14 10.76 5.62
N GLU A 152 -7.77 10.05 4.70
CA GLU A 152 -8.06 8.63 4.90
C GLU A 152 -8.21 7.89 3.58
N VAL A 153 -7.65 6.69 3.54
CA VAL A 153 -7.91 5.70 2.50
C VAL A 153 -8.52 4.49 3.16
N VAL A 154 -9.68 4.05 2.66
CA VAL A 154 -10.28 2.76 3.01
C VAL A 154 -10.30 1.90 1.76
N LEU A 155 -9.65 0.75 1.82
CA LEU A 155 -9.60 -0.20 0.70
C LEU A 155 -10.97 -0.84 0.48
N PRO A 156 -11.26 -1.31 -0.76
CA PRO A 156 -12.55 -1.90 -1.07
C PRO A 156 -12.92 -3.04 -0.13
N THR A 157 -14.18 -3.06 0.31
CA THR A 157 -14.75 -4.19 1.05
C THR A 157 -15.13 -5.28 0.05
N ILE A 158 -14.34 -6.33 0.00
CA ILE A 158 -14.53 -7.48 -0.88
C ILE A 158 -14.30 -8.74 -0.05
N ALA A 159 -15.32 -9.59 0.08
CA ALA A 159 -15.38 -10.69 1.05
C ALA A 159 -14.16 -11.64 1.03
N GLU A 160 -13.55 -11.86 -0.12
CA GLU A 160 -12.45 -12.82 -0.26
C GLU A 160 -11.07 -12.16 -0.28
N SER A 161 -11.00 -10.84 -0.15
CA SER A 161 -9.76 -10.08 -0.19
C SER A 161 -9.13 -9.97 1.20
N LYS A 162 -7.84 -10.27 1.30
CA LYS A 162 -7.06 -10.05 2.53
C LYS A 162 -6.93 -8.57 2.88
N ALA A 163 -7.05 -7.70 1.87
CA ALA A 163 -6.98 -6.25 2.01
C ALA A 163 -8.34 -5.62 2.33
N SER A 164 -9.41 -6.42 2.43
CA SER A 164 -10.78 -5.92 2.55
C SER A 164 -10.94 -4.93 3.70
N ALA A 165 -11.46 -3.75 3.39
CA ALA A 165 -11.78 -2.68 4.35
C ALA A 165 -10.59 -2.17 5.17
N ALA A 166 -9.35 -2.44 4.78
CA ALA A 166 -8.17 -1.93 5.47
C ALA A 166 -8.10 -0.40 5.37
N ILE A 167 -7.59 0.23 6.43
CA ILE A 167 -7.59 1.69 6.58
C ILE A 167 -6.17 2.21 6.71
N ILE A 168 -5.85 3.26 5.94
CA ILE A 168 -4.65 4.09 6.13
C ILE A 168 -5.13 5.51 6.45
N LYS A 169 -4.68 6.04 7.58
CA LYS A 169 -5.17 7.33 8.07
C LYS A 169 -4.06 8.21 8.62
#